data_2aa0519b81ca15c52a834c54046ca9e4
#
_entry.id   2aa0519b81ca15c52a834c54046ca9e4
#
_cell.length_a   1.000
_cell.length_b   1.000
_cell.length_c   1.000
_cell.angle_alpha   90.00
_cell.angle_beta   90.00
_cell.angle_gamma   90.00
#
_symmetry.space_group_name_H-M   'P 1'
#
loop_
_entity.id
_entity.type
_entity.pdbx_description
1 polymer ?
#
loop_
_entity_poly.entity_id
_entity_poly.type
_entity_poly.pdbx_seq_one_letter_code
_entity_poly.pdbx_strand_id
1 'polypeptide(L)'
;LLAQSNHAAVKHKKEGLYIQRPEGKVYGSLVYPESKQAVPLVIIISGSGPTDRDGNSGGAFKNNSLKKLAGALGNQGIASFRYDKKGVGASSEISKNRDEIVFMDFVKDVAAWTVHFKSDTRF
;
A
#
# COMPACT_ATOMS: atom_id res chain seq x y z
N LEU A 1 24.58 22.40 2.17
CA LEU A 1 24.22 22.33 2.02
C LEU A 1 23.40 22.42 1.64
N LEU A 2 23.06 22.30 1.37
CA LEU A 2 22.54 22.21 0.94
C LEU A 2 21.66 22.11 0.45
N ALA A 3 21.56 22.16 0.50
CA ALA A 3 20.76 21.58 -0.38
C ALA A 3 19.32 21.77 -0.33
N GLN A 4 19.07 22.82 -0.29
CA GLN A 4 17.87 23.16 -0.38
C GLN A 4 17.37 23.16 -1.53
N SER A 5 17.26 22.48 -1.88
CA SER A 5 16.67 22.15 -3.01
C SER A 5 15.43 22.85 -3.26
N ASN A 6 15.49 23.57 -4.19
CA ASN A 6 14.36 24.06 -4.92
C ASN A 6 13.76 22.95 -5.77
N HIS A 7 13.53 21.81 -5.17
CA HIS A 7 12.84 20.78 -5.90
C HIS A 7 11.40 21.19 -6.09
N ALA A 8 11.02 21.40 -7.33
CA ALA A 8 9.61 21.45 -7.65
C ALA A 8 8.94 20.21 -7.06
N ALA A 9 7.77 20.39 -6.45
CA ALA A 9 7.01 19.26 -5.94
C ALA A 9 6.82 18.24 -7.06
N VAL A 10 7.20 16.99 -6.80
CA VAL A 10 7.03 15.90 -7.75
C VAL A 10 5.52 15.65 -7.88
N LYS A 11 5.03 15.63 -9.11
CA LYS A 11 3.64 15.26 -9.36
C LYS A 11 3.45 13.78 -9.10
N HIS A 12 2.46 13.48 -8.27
CA HIS A 12 2.09 12.12 -7.94
C HIS A 12 0.80 11.72 -8.61
N LYS A 13 0.73 10.51 -9.06
CA LYS A 13 -0.52 9.84 -9.43
C LYS A 13 -0.93 8.91 -8.31
N LYS A 14 -2.23 8.78 -8.13
CA LYS A 14 -2.84 7.90 -7.12
C LYS A 14 -3.84 6.99 -7.82
N GLU A 15 -3.82 5.72 -7.44
CA GLU A 15 -4.66 4.72 -8.07
C GLU A 15 -5.15 3.72 -7.02
N GLY A 16 -6.46 3.49 -6.99
CA GLY A 16 -7.05 2.45 -6.16
C GLY A 16 -7.05 1.14 -6.94
N LEU A 17 -6.59 0.07 -6.30
CA LEU A 17 -6.50 -1.26 -6.89
C LEU A 17 -7.15 -2.30 -5.99
N TYR A 18 -7.52 -3.43 -6.58
CA TYR A 18 -7.83 -4.63 -5.81
C TYR A 18 -7.36 -5.88 -6.54
N ILE A 19 -7.10 -6.93 -5.79
CA ILE A 19 -6.90 -8.27 -6.33
C ILE A 19 -8.00 -9.18 -5.82
N GLN A 20 -8.42 -10.10 -6.67
CA GLN A 20 -9.37 -11.13 -6.27
C GLN A 20 -8.61 -12.25 -5.59
N ARG A 21 -9.04 -12.59 -4.38
CA ARG A 21 -8.56 -13.74 -3.62
C ARG A 21 -9.71 -14.73 -3.43
N PRO A 22 -9.43 -15.96 -3.04
CA PRO A 22 -10.50 -16.95 -2.82
C PRO A 22 -11.58 -16.45 -1.85
N GLU A 23 -11.18 -15.64 -0.85
CA GLU A 23 -12.07 -15.17 0.20
C GLU A 23 -12.77 -13.86 -0.14
N GLY A 24 -12.35 -13.16 -1.21
CA GLY A 24 -12.89 -11.86 -1.61
C GLY A 24 -11.84 -10.91 -2.13
N LYS A 25 -12.18 -9.62 -2.21
CA LYS A 25 -11.29 -8.60 -2.76
C LYS A 25 -10.40 -8.00 -1.69
N VAL A 26 -9.12 -7.92 -1.99
CA VAL A 26 -8.13 -7.19 -1.18
C VAL A 26 -7.83 -5.87 -1.86
N TYR A 27 -8.10 -4.77 -1.18
CA TYR A 27 -8.00 -3.42 -1.72
C TYR A 27 -6.70 -2.72 -1.30
N GLY A 28 -6.15 -1.93 -2.20
CA GLY A 28 -4.95 -1.16 -1.95
C GLY A 28 -4.92 0.19 -2.65
N SER A 29 -3.89 0.95 -2.33
CA SER A 29 -3.63 2.27 -2.90
C SER A 29 -2.21 2.36 -3.40
N LEU A 30 -2.07 2.69 -4.67
CA LEU A 30 -0.81 2.92 -5.34
C LEU A 30 -0.57 4.43 -5.42
N VAL A 31 0.62 4.87 -5.06
CA VAL A 31 1.09 6.24 -5.25
C VAL A 31 2.40 6.17 -6.01
N TYR A 32 2.50 6.89 -7.11
CA TYR A 32 3.70 6.86 -7.93
C TYR A 32 3.99 8.21 -8.57
N PRO A 33 5.27 8.55 -8.74
CA PRO A 33 5.64 9.79 -9.43
C PRO A 33 5.39 9.66 -10.93
N GLU A 34 5.06 10.77 -11.58
CA GLU A 34 5.08 10.80 -13.04
C GLU A 34 6.51 10.63 -13.52
N SER A 35 6.73 9.65 -14.38
CA SER A 35 8.05 9.38 -14.94
C SER A 35 7.93 8.78 -16.33
N LYS A 36 8.90 9.09 -17.18
CA LYS A 36 9.04 8.46 -18.50
C LYS A 36 9.79 7.14 -18.43
N GLN A 37 10.41 6.85 -17.29
CA GLN A 37 11.18 5.63 -17.05
C GLN A 37 10.55 4.86 -15.91
N ALA A 38 10.80 3.58 -15.84
CA ALA A 38 10.39 2.75 -14.72
C ALA A 38 11.01 3.28 -13.42
N VAL A 39 10.21 3.28 -12.36
CA VAL A 39 10.65 3.70 -11.04
C VAL A 39 10.56 2.51 -10.07
N PRO A 40 11.38 2.49 -9.01
CA PRO A 40 11.27 1.42 -8.02
C PRO A 40 9.91 1.50 -7.30
N LEU A 41 9.37 0.34 -6.98
CA LEU A 41 8.12 0.20 -6.22
C LEU A 41 8.38 -0.48 -4.88
N VAL A 42 7.87 0.13 -3.82
CA VAL A 42 7.89 -0.43 -2.45
C VAL A 42 6.49 -0.88 -2.08
N ILE A 43 6.33 -2.11 -1.65
CA ILE A 43 5.09 -2.60 -1.05
C ILE A 43 5.20 -2.40 0.46
N ILE A 44 4.32 -1.56 1.01
CA ILE A 44 4.29 -1.24 2.43
C ILE A 44 3.24 -2.13 3.10
N ILE A 45 3.67 -2.96 4.04
CA ILE A 45 2.81 -3.87 4.77
C ILE A 45 2.55 -3.26 6.14
N SER A 46 1.28 -3.04 6.48
CA SER A 46 0.91 -2.55 7.81
C SER A 46 1.24 -3.57 8.90
N GLY A 47 1.49 -3.07 10.10
CA GLY A 47 1.79 -3.90 11.27
C GLY A 47 0.67 -4.88 11.64
N SER A 48 0.92 -5.69 12.63
CA SER A 48 -0.04 -6.68 13.15
C SER A 48 -1.29 -6.01 13.71
N GLY A 49 -2.36 -6.79 13.86
CA GLY A 49 -3.64 -6.28 14.35
C GLY A 49 -4.46 -5.56 13.29
N PRO A 50 -5.49 -4.79 13.69
CA PRO A 50 -6.44 -4.17 12.79
C PRO A 50 -5.92 -2.87 12.16
N THR A 51 -4.64 -2.78 11.87
CA THR A 51 -4.02 -1.60 11.26
C THR A 51 -4.32 -1.57 9.77
N ASP A 52 -4.93 -0.48 9.31
CA ASP A 52 -5.26 -0.27 7.92
C ASP A 52 -4.04 0.16 7.07
N ARG A 53 -4.25 0.32 5.77
CA ARG A 53 -3.19 0.70 4.83
C ARG A 53 -2.57 2.06 5.09
N ASP A 54 -3.26 2.95 5.79
CA ASP A 54 -2.76 4.29 6.11
C ASP A 54 -1.97 4.32 7.43
N GLY A 55 -1.98 3.21 8.17
CA GLY A 55 -1.26 3.07 9.43
C GLY A 55 -2.13 3.37 10.66
N ASN A 56 -3.46 3.33 10.50
CA ASN A 56 -4.40 3.62 11.58
C ASN A 56 -5.02 2.32 12.11
N SER A 57 -5.11 2.21 13.42
CA SER A 57 -5.65 1.01 14.09
C SER A 57 -7.05 1.24 14.69
N GLY A 58 -7.73 2.29 14.25
CA GLY A 58 -9.01 2.70 14.81
C GLY A 58 -8.83 3.60 16.04
N GLY A 59 -9.96 4.03 16.61
CA GLY A 59 -9.93 4.95 17.75
C GLY A 59 -9.77 6.41 17.35
N ALA A 60 -9.51 7.26 18.38
CA ALA A 60 -9.50 8.71 18.21
C ALA A 60 -8.26 9.25 17.51
N PHE A 61 -7.17 8.52 17.50
CA PHE A 61 -5.91 8.99 16.94
C PHE A 61 -5.63 8.33 15.59
N LYS A 62 -5.71 9.15 14.55
CA LYS A 62 -5.30 8.77 13.20
C LYS A 62 -4.07 9.59 12.84
N ASN A 63 -2.91 8.96 12.79
CA ASN A 63 -1.68 9.64 12.42
C ASN A 63 -1.32 9.50 10.94
N ASN A 64 -1.95 8.59 10.22
CA ASN A 64 -1.71 8.32 8.80
C ASN A 64 -0.22 8.08 8.48
N SER A 65 0.50 7.40 9.36
CA SER A 65 1.95 7.23 9.27
C SER A 65 2.39 6.58 7.95
N LEU A 66 1.70 5.53 7.51
CA LEU A 66 2.05 4.84 6.27
C LEU A 66 1.64 5.64 5.03
N LYS A 67 0.56 6.39 5.11
CA LYS A 67 0.17 7.31 4.05
C LYS A 67 1.19 8.44 3.89
N LYS A 68 1.69 8.99 4.98
CA LYS A 68 2.75 10.01 4.97
C LYS A 68 4.05 9.45 4.41
N LEU A 69 4.40 8.22 4.81
CA LEU A 69 5.57 7.53 4.26
C LEU A 69 5.47 7.37 2.74
N ALA A 70 4.30 6.97 2.25
CA ALA A 70 4.07 6.84 0.81
C ALA A 70 4.27 8.16 0.07
N GLY A 71 3.79 9.27 0.64
CA GLY A 71 4.02 10.61 0.07
C GLY A 71 5.49 10.99 0.06
N ALA A 72 6.21 10.72 1.14
CA ALA A 72 7.64 11.00 1.24
C ALA A 72 8.45 10.18 0.23
N LEU A 73 8.13 8.90 0.05
CA LEU A 73 8.76 8.06 -0.97
C LEU A 73 8.52 8.62 -2.38
N GLY A 74 7.29 9.02 -2.67
CA GLY A 74 6.94 9.62 -3.95
C GLY A 74 7.75 10.88 -4.25
N ASN A 75 8.00 11.72 -3.25
CA ASN A 75 8.85 12.90 -3.39
C ASN A 75 10.32 12.55 -3.72
N GLN A 76 10.73 11.32 -3.45
CA GLN A 76 12.06 10.80 -3.78
C GLN A 76 12.07 9.97 -5.08
N GLY A 77 10.99 10.01 -5.84
CA GLY A 77 10.92 9.27 -7.10
C GLY A 77 10.64 7.77 -6.93
N ILE A 78 10.11 7.37 -5.78
CA ILE A 78 9.85 5.98 -5.45
C ILE A 78 8.34 5.77 -5.39
N ALA A 79 7.82 4.82 -6.16
CA ALA A 79 6.42 4.42 -6.08
C ALA A 79 6.19 3.58 -4.82
N SER A 80 4.99 3.64 -4.27
CA SER A 80 4.61 2.83 -3.12
C SER A 80 3.20 2.28 -3.27
N PHE A 81 3.03 1.08 -2.79
CA PHE A 81 1.74 0.42 -2.72
C PHE A 81 1.44 0.01 -1.29
N ARG A 82 0.25 0.33 -0.81
CA ARG A 82 -0.26 -0.03 0.50
C ARG A 82 -1.60 -0.73 0.31
N TYR A 83 -1.88 -1.73 1.12
CA TYR A 83 -3.16 -2.43 1.03
C TYR A 83 -3.74 -2.74 2.41
N ASP A 84 -5.06 -2.89 2.46
CA ASP A 84 -5.75 -3.34 3.66
C ASP A 84 -5.72 -4.86 3.70
N LYS A 85 -5.16 -5.39 4.78
CA LYS A 85 -5.14 -6.84 5.01
C LYS A 85 -6.56 -7.37 5.11
N LYS A 86 -6.72 -8.67 4.88
CA LYS A 86 -7.99 -9.36 5.07
C LYS A 86 -8.59 -9.02 6.43
N GLY A 87 -9.85 -8.68 6.46
CA GLY A 87 -10.58 -8.32 7.66
C GLY A 87 -10.35 -6.89 8.17
N VAL A 88 -9.62 -6.06 7.43
CA VAL A 88 -9.28 -4.69 7.85
C VAL A 88 -9.69 -3.69 6.77
N GLY A 89 -10.13 -2.50 7.18
CA GLY A 89 -10.43 -1.38 6.30
C GLY A 89 -11.37 -1.74 5.17
N ALA A 90 -11.01 -1.42 3.94
CA ALA A 90 -11.79 -1.73 2.76
C ALA A 90 -11.87 -3.23 2.45
N SER A 91 -10.99 -4.04 3.03
CA SER A 91 -10.97 -5.51 2.89
C SER A 91 -11.69 -6.21 4.05
N SER A 92 -12.47 -5.48 4.84
CA SER A 92 -13.12 -6.00 6.06
C SER A 92 -14.17 -7.08 5.82
N GLU A 93 -14.74 -7.13 4.62
CA GLU A 93 -15.78 -8.12 4.29
C GLU A 93 -15.23 -9.51 3.97
N ILE A 94 -13.94 -9.64 3.80
CA ILE A 94 -13.32 -10.90 3.38
C ILE A 94 -13.45 -12.00 4.40
N SER A 95 -13.56 -11.68 5.65
CA SER A 95 -13.65 -12.68 6.68
C SER A 95 -14.72 -12.31 7.68
N LYS A 96 -15.79 -13.05 7.65
CA LYS A 96 -16.78 -13.03 8.73
C LYS A 96 -16.25 -13.70 10.00
N ASN A 97 -15.18 -14.52 9.87
CA ASN A 97 -14.51 -15.19 10.98
C ASN A 97 -13.02 -14.88 10.94
N ARG A 98 -12.61 -13.86 11.71
CA ARG A 98 -11.19 -13.51 11.85
C ARG A 98 -10.34 -14.66 12.37
N ASP A 99 -10.94 -15.57 13.11
CA ASP A 99 -10.25 -16.72 13.72
C ASP A 99 -9.78 -17.76 12.68
N GLU A 100 -10.30 -17.69 11.46
CA GLU A 100 -9.88 -18.57 10.36
C GLU A 100 -8.69 -18.04 9.57
N ILE A 101 -8.30 -16.77 9.76
CA ILE A 101 -7.17 -16.17 9.06
C ILE A 101 -5.90 -16.59 9.76
N VAL A 102 -5.04 -17.28 9.02
CA VAL A 102 -3.73 -17.68 9.52
C VAL A 102 -2.64 -16.81 8.90
N PHE A 103 -1.49 -16.76 9.55
CA PHE A 103 -0.35 -15.95 9.09
C PHE A 103 0.00 -16.18 7.61
N MET A 104 -0.07 -17.42 7.14
CA MET A 104 0.22 -17.75 5.75
C MET A 104 -0.73 -17.11 4.74
N ASP A 105 -1.94 -16.74 5.16
CA ASP A 105 -2.87 -16.02 4.28
C ASP A 105 -2.35 -14.63 3.95
N PHE A 106 -1.74 -13.96 4.93
CA PHE A 106 -1.08 -12.67 4.70
C PHE A 106 0.14 -12.79 3.80
N VAL A 107 0.94 -13.84 3.98
CA VAL A 107 2.10 -14.13 3.12
C VAL A 107 1.65 -14.33 1.67
N LYS A 108 0.57 -15.10 1.46
CA LYS A 108 0.01 -15.33 0.13
C LYS A 108 -0.50 -14.06 -0.53
N ASP A 109 -1.06 -13.14 0.24
CA ASP A 109 -1.53 -11.86 -0.29
C ASP A 109 -0.37 -10.97 -0.73
N VAL A 110 0.71 -10.89 0.05
CA VAL A 110 1.93 -10.17 -0.35
C VAL A 110 2.50 -10.75 -1.63
N ALA A 111 2.57 -12.09 -1.71
CA ALA A 111 3.05 -12.77 -2.91
C ALA A 111 2.17 -12.45 -4.13
N ALA A 112 0.84 -12.44 -3.96
CA ALA A 112 -0.08 -12.12 -5.03
C ALA A 112 0.08 -10.67 -5.52
N TRP A 113 0.27 -9.72 -4.63
CA TRP A 113 0.56 -8.33 -5.00
C TRP A 113 1.91 -8.20 -5.70
N THR A 114 2.92 -8.92 -5.23
CA THR A 114 4.24 -8.93 -5.88
C THR A 114 4.14 -9.43 -7.31
N VAL A 115 3.41 -10.52 -7.53
CA VAL A 115 3.16 -11.05 -8.89
C VAL A 115 2.39 -10.03 -9.74
N HIS A 116 1.38 -9.38 -9.17
CA HIS A 116 0.60 -8.36 -9.87
C HIS A 116 1.50 -7.24 -10.41
N PHE A 117 2.42 -6.73 -9.60
CA PHE A 117 3.30 -5.64 -10.01
C PHE A 117 4.49 -6.06 -10.86
N LYS A 118 4.87 -7.33 -10.86
CA LYS A 118 5.97 -7.82 -11.69
C LYS A 118 5.73 -7.64 -13.19
N SER A 119 4.48 -7.64 -13.61
CA SER A 119 4.10 -7.44 -15.00
C SER A 119 3.82 -5.98 -15.35
N ASP A 120 3.88 -5.08 -14.38
CA ASP A 120 3.62 -3.66 -14.58
C ASP A 120 4.90 -2.96 -15.01
N THR A 121 4.94 -2.48 -16.24
CA THR A 121 6.14 -1.87 -16.82
C THR A 121 6.49 -0.49 -16.27
N ARG A 122 5.62 0.06 -15.41
CA ARG A 122 5.90 1.33 -14.73
C ARG A 122 6.93 1.19 -13.61
N PHE A 123 7.17 -0.06 -13.14
CA PHE A 123 7.97 -0.35 -11.95
C PHE A 123 9.03 -1.42 -12.19
#